data_9882c288fe4e3be965ee0ca32b4dafed
#
_entry.id   9882c288fe4e3be965ee0ca32b4dafed
#
_cell.length_a   1.000
_cell.length_b   1.000
_cell.length_c   1.000
_cell.angle_alpha   90.00
_cell.angle_beta   90.00
_cell.angle_gamma   90.00
#
_symmetry.space_group_name_H-M   'P 1'
#
loop_
_entity.id
_entity.type
_entity.pdbx_description
1 polymer ?
#
loop_
_entity_poly.entity_id
_entity_poly.type
_entity_poly.pdbx_seq_one_letter_code
_entity_poly.pdbx_strand_id
1 'polypeptide(L)'
;MIDASGWLPVSAVFGKKIGGKGKFSQIESGSTAGHRHSTAPSAVTAEVAGKYRAQWGESPLWWQDSLYYVDIEGKRVISYAPHSGEEEIWATGERVGTVVPRKDGGLLIAGDSGFAFLDPANGNLNALGDPEADKPENRFNDGKCSPDGRFFAGSISLTKNRVDAALYRFDPDGTIEMVYGGVTNSNGLVWTEDEETMFYIDTPRLAVMSFNYDSQTGKLLDGREAFSTDERVPGVPDGMAIDREGRLWIAFCHGGCVVCFDQEGKELERLVLPCREVTAPAFGGEGMTDLYVTTGQPCNDPEEEAGHLFVFQAMGARGVPVTAFAG
;
A
#
# COMPACT_ATOMS: atom_id res chain seq x y z
N MET A 1 -16.59 -3.64 -18.94
CA MET A 1 -15.18 -4.04 -19.10
C MET A 1 -14.51 -3.71 -17.79
N ILE A 2 -13.89 -4.68 -17.18
CA ILE A 2 -13.13 -4.53 -15.94
C ILE A 2 -11.79 -3.91 -16.34
N ASP A 3 -11.34 -2.85 -15.64
CA ASP A 3 -10.03 -2.24 -15.88
C ASP A 3 -8.89 -3.14 -15.35
N ALA A 4 -7.62 -2.76 -15.55
CA ALA A 4 -6.47 -3.57 -15.09
C ALA A 4 -6.39 -3.70 -13.55
N SER A 5 -7.04 -2.80 -12.80
CA SER A 5 -7.24 -2.92 -11.35
C SER A 5 -8.35 -3.90 -11.01
N GLY A 6 -9.13 -4.34 -12.03
CA GLY A 6 -10.28 -5.21 -11.90
C GLY A 6 -11.52 -4.53 -11.28
N TRP A 7 -11.61 -3.20 -11.23
CA TRP A 7 -12.76 -2.47 -10.72
C TRP A 7 -13.82 -2.21 -11.80
N LEU A 8 -15.09 -2.31 -11.42
CA LEU A 8 -16.18 -1.73 -12.20
C LEU A 8 -16.09 -0.19 -12.07
N PRO A 9 -16.39 0.59 -13.13
CA PRO A 9 -16.41 2.04 -13.01
C PRO A 9 -17.36 2.47 -11.89
N VAL A 10 -16.95 3.43 -11.08
CA VAL A 10 -17.63 3.95 -9.88
C VAL A 10 -19.11 4.31 -10.15
N SER A 11 -19.47 4.65 -11.41
CA SER A 11 -20.84 4.92 -11.83
C SER A 11 -21.79 3.71 -11.76
N ALA A 12 -21.29 2.50 -11.61
CA ALA A 12 -22.12 1.29 -11.55
C ALA A 12 -22.49 0.89 -10.10
N VAL A 13 -21.79 1.41 -9.09
CA VAL A 13 -22.02 1.08 -7.67
C VAL A 13 -22.95 2.07 -6.99
N PHE A 14 -23.03 3.32 -7.48
CA PHE A 14 -23.83 4.38 -6.84
C PHE A 14 -24.98 4.87 -7.74
N GLY A 15 -26.09 4.17 -7.69
CA GLY A 15 -27.35 4.59 -8.29
C GLY A 15 -28.09 5.64 -7.45
N LYS A 16 -27.57 6.86 -7.28
CA LYS A 16 -28.39 8.03 -6.87
C LYS A 16 -27.78 9.33 -7.39
N LYS A 17 -28.55 10.02 -8.27
CA LYS A 17 -28.27 11.39 -8.68
C LYS A 17 -28.54 12.35 -7.52
N ILE A 18 -27.54 13.12 -7.12
CA ILE A 18 -27.74 14.31 -6.27
C ILE A 18 -27.61 15.54 -7.15
N GLY A 19 -28.71 16.20 -7.41
CA GLY A 19 -28.78 17.53 -8.04
C GLY A 19 -28.86 18.59 -6.95
N GLY A 20 -27.84 19.43 -6.82
CA GLY A 20 -27.84 20.59 -5.96
C GLY A 20 -27.05 21.74 -6.58
N LYS A 21 -27.76 22.76 -7.09
CA LYS A 21 -27.17 24.03 -7.56
C LYS A 21 -26.95 24.94 -6.35
N GLY A 22 -25.72 25.17 -5.92
CA GLY A 22 -25.33 26.18 -4.94
C GLY A 22 -24.73 27.41 -5.62
N LYS A 23 -25.28 28.59 -5.34
CA LYS A 23 -24.82 29.89 -5.82
C LYS A 23 -23.62 30.37 -4.99
N PHE A 24 -22.56 30.81 -5.66
CA PHE A 24 -21.46 31.56 -5.03
C PHE A 24 -21.86 33.03 -4.86
N SER A 25 -21.70 33.57 -3.64
CA SER A 25 -21.71 35.00 -3.38
C SER A 25 -20.29 35.46 -3.03
N GLN A 26 -19.85 36.52 -3.71
CA GLN A 26 -18.60 37.25 -3.45
C GLN A 26 -18.75 38.05 -2.13
N ILE A 27 -17.67 38.08 -1.35
CA ILE A 27 -17.52 39.08 -0.27
C ILE A 27 -16.16 39.77 -0.48
N GLU A 28 -16.23 41.10 -0.47
CA GLU A 28 -15.15 42.03 -0.74
C GLU A 28 -14.18 42.22 0.43
N SER A 29 -13.01 42.71 0.07
CA SER A 29 -11.79 42.99 0.82
C SER A 29 -11.94 44.06 1.94
N GLY A 30 -11.24 43.80 3.05
CA GLY A 30 -10.87 44.83 4.03
C GLY A 30 -9.43 44.66 4.49
N SER A 31 -8.58 45.62 4.14
CA SER A 31 -7.16 45.71 4.47
C SER A 31 -6.92 46.17 5.90
N THR A 32 -6.00 45.53 6.64
CA THR A 32 -5.07 46.26 7.56
C THR A 32 -3.82 45.41 7.82
N ALA A 33 -2.68 46.08 7.73
CA ALA A 33 -1.32 45.53 7.81
C ALA A 33 -0.93 45.15 9.25
N GLY A 34 -0.22 44.04 9.37
CA GLY A 34 0.49 43.65 10.59
C GLY A 34 1.55 42.60 10.23
N HIS A 35 2.79 43.04 9.98
CA HIS A 35 3.93 42.16 9.70
C HIS A 35 4.21 41.26 10.91
N ARG A 36 3.89 39.97 10.80
CA ARG A 36 4.59 38.92 11.52
C ARG A 36 5.07 37.93 10.44
N HIS A 37 6.39 37.80 10.31
CA HIS A 37 7.00 36.69 9.56
C HIS A 37 6.64 35.40 10.28
N SER A 38 5.54 34.81 9.90
CA SER A 38 5.28 33.39 10.06
C SER A 38 5.76 32.76 8.75
N THR A 39 6.89 32.09 8.77
CA THR A 39 7.24 31.14 7.73
C THR A 39 6.21 30.01 7.83
N ALA A 40 5.20 30.05 6.96
CA ALA A 40 4.35 28.89 6.74
C ALA A 40 5.28 27.73 6.35
N PRO A 41 5.10 26.52 6.90
CA PRO A 41 5.84 25.36 6.41
C PRO A 41 5.61 25.27 4.90
N SER A 42 6.69 25.10 4.12
CA SER A 42 6.58 24.87 2.68
C SER A 42 5.67 23.67 2.47
N ALA A 43 4.64 23.82 1.65
CA ALA A 43 3.78 22.71 1.30
C ALA A 43 4.65 21.58 0.76
N VAL A 44 4.59 20.40 1.38
CA VAL A 44 5.31 19.22 0.92
C VAL A 44 4.70 18.82 -0.43
N THR A 45 5.54 18.71 -1.47
CA THR A 45 5.09 18.39 -2.83
C THR A 45 5.60 17.03 -3.25
N ALA A 46 4.78 16.31 -4.04
CA ALA A 46 5.19 15.06 -4.66
C ALA A 46 6.25 15.31 -5.72
N GLU A 47 7.37 14.60 -5.66
CA GLU A 47 8.41 14.58 -6.67
C GLU A 47 8.52 13.17 -7.26
N VAL A 48 8.80 13.06 -8.56
CA VAL A 48 9.04 11.76 -9.19
C VAL A 48 10.37 11.21 -8.70
N ALA A 49 10.35 9.98 -8.17
CA ALA A 49 11.51 9.23 -7.73
C ALA A 49 11.83 8.09 -8.70
N GLY A 50 13.12 7.96 -9.10
CA GLY A 50 13.52 6.93 -10.07
C GLY A 50 13.13 7.24 -11.51
N LYS A 51 13.32 6.25 -12.39
CA LYS A 51 13.06 6.35 -13.83
C LYS A 51 12.05 5.31 -14.31
N TYR A 52 11.91 4.21 -13.55
CA TYR A 52 10.98 3.15 -13.92
C TYR A 52 9.55 3.65 -13.82
N ARG A 53 8.77 3.32 -14.83
CA ARG A 53 7.35 3.63 -14.88
C ARG A 53 6.56 2.32 -14.89
N ALA A 54 5.96 1.98 -13.75
CA ALA A 54 5.20 0.76 -13.58
C ALA A 54 3.89 0.78 -14.37
N GLN A 55 3.39 -0.37 -14.78
CA GLN A 55 2.00 -0.51 -15.21
C GLN A 55 1.07 -0.45 -14.00
N TRP A 56 1.43 -1.14 -12.92
CA TRP A 56 0.72 -1.11 -11.64
C TRP A 56 1.72 -1.29 -10.49
N GLY A 57 2.31 -0.17 -10.05
CA GLY A 57 3.26 -0.14 -8.94
C GLY A 57 2.57 -0.41 -7.61
N GLU A 58 3.17 -1.25 -6.74
CA GLU A 58 2.57 -1.71 -5.47
C GLU A 58 3.60 -2.13 -4.42
N SER A 59 3.12 -2.36 -3.19
CA SER A 59 3.87 -2.93 -2.06
C SER A 59 5.25 -2.32 -1.84
N PRO A 60 5.39 -1.00 -1.75
CA PRO A 60 6.70 -0.38 -1.50
C PRO A 60 7.17 -0.67 -0.07
N LEU A 61 8.48 -0.87 0.07
CA LEU A 61 9.15 -0.99 1.36
C LEU A 61 10.58 -0.48 1.29
N TRP A 62 11.08 0.03 2.42
CA TRP A 62 12.45 0.51 2.54
C TRP A 62 13.34 -0.50 3.24
N TRP A 63 14.44 -0.92 2.58
CA TRP A 63 15.40 -1.87 3.14
C TRP A 63 16.82 -1.56 2.68
N GLN A 64 17.77 -1.45 3.62
CA GLN A 64 19.20 -1.25 3.35
C GLN A 64 19.48 -0.12 2.32
N ASP A 65 18.96 1.08 2.62
CA ASP A 65 19.14 2.30 1.82
C ASP A 65 18.52 2.27 0.40
N SER A 66 17.63 1.33 0.14
CA SER A 66 16.88 1.21 -1.11
C SER A 66 15.39 1.00 -0.87
N LEU A 67 14.58 1.50 -1.79
CA LEU A 67 13.17 1.18 -1.86
C LEU A 67 12.98 -0.03 -2.77
N TYR A 68 12.26 -1.04 -2.29
CA TYR A 68 11.79 -2.18 -3.08
C TYR A 68 10.29 -2.03 -3.31
N TYR A 69 9.83 -2.38 -4.50
CA TYR A 69 8.41 -2.39 -4.85
C TYR A 69 8.15 -3.34 -6.01
N VAL A 70 6.90 -3.59 -6.32
CA VAL A 70 6.52 -4.46 -7.44
C VAL A 70 5.80 -3.67 -8.53
N ASP A 71 5.91 -4.14 -9.77
CA ASP A 71 4.99 -3.82 -10.87
C ASP A 71 4.17 -5.07 -11.17
N ILE A 72 2.95 -5.11 -10.65
CA ILE A 72 2.09 -6.29 -10.72
C ILE A 72 1.87 -6.70 -12.18
N GLU A 73 1.36 -5.78 -13.00
CA GLU A 73 1.01 -6.06 -14.39
C GLU A 73 2.25 -6.13 -15.29
N GLY A 74 3.32 -5.40 -14.94
CA GLY A 74 4.62 -5.51 -15.59
C GLY A 74 5.40 -6.77 -15.21
N LYS A 75 4.94 -7.51 -14.19
CA LYS A 75 5.54 -8.77 -13.69
C LYS A 75 6.99 -8.59 -13.29
N ARG A 76 7.24 -7.64 -12.38
CA ARG A 76 8.59 -7.26 -11.96
C ARG A 76 8.65 -6.96 -10.48
N VAL A 77 9.82 -7.23 -9.91
CA VAL A 77 10.29 -6.61 -8.67
C VAL A 77 11.30 -5.54 -9.04
N ILE A 78 11.25 -4.40 -8.40
CA ILE A 78 12.14 -3.26 -8.64
C ILE A 78 12.79 -2.86 -7.31
N SER A 79 14.09 -2.54 -7.33
CA SER A 79 14.74 -1.76 -6.28
C SER A 79 15.16 -0.41 -6.84
N TYR A 80 15.08 0.62 -6.00
CA TYR A 80 15.50 1.97 -6.29
C TYR A 80 16.39 2.49 -5.16
N ALA A 81 17.62 2.89 -5.48
CA ALA A 81 18.59 3.46 -4.56
C ALA A 81 18.64 5.00 -4.74
N PRO A 82 18.00 5.82 -3.88
CA PRO A 82 17.87 7.25 -4.09
C PRO A 82 19.21 8.00 -4.14
N HIS A 83 20.23 7.55 -3.41
CA HIS A 83 21.54 8.20 -3.38
C HIS A 83 22.28 8.14 -4.71
N SER A 84 22.16 7.04 -5.45
CA SER A 84 22.82 6.86 -6.76
C SER A 84 21.86 7.08 -7.94
N GLY A 85 20.55 6.97 -7.71
CA GLY A 85 19.52 6.93 -8.74
C GLY A 85 19.53 5.63 -9.53
N GLU A 86 20.20 4.59 -9.03
CA GLU A 86 20.24 3.26 -9.64
C GLU A 86 18.96 2.49 -9.38
N GLU A 87 18.56 1.70 -10.37
CA GLU A 87 17.42 0.80 -10.30
C GLU A 87 17.85 -0.59 -10.75
N GLU A 88 17.50 -1.60 -9.97
CA GLU A 88 17.61 -3.00 -10.39
C GLU A 88 16.20 -3.56 -10.62
N ILE A 89 16.05 -4.40 -11.65
CA ILE A 89 14.75 -4.90 -12.09
C ILE A 89 14.84 -6.40 -12.34
N TRP A 90 14.01 -7.16 -11.66
CA TRP A 90 13.91 -8.61 -11.81
C TRP A 90 12.56 -8.97 -12.43
N ALA A 91 12.61 -9.66 -13.58
CA ALA A 91 11.41 -10.22 -14.21
C ALA A 91 10.98 -11.49 -13.48
N THR A 92 9.73 -11.56 -13.07
CA THR A 92 9.18 -12.70 -12.32
C THR A 92 8.44 -13.71 -13.22
N GLY A 93 8.13 -13.32 -14.46
CA GLY A 93 7.39 -14.17 -15.39
C GLY A 93 5.87 -14.22 -15.13
N GLU A 94 5.46 -13.94 -13.91
CA GLU A 94 4.07 -13.87 -13.45
C GLU A 94 3.81 -12.59 -12.66
N ARG A 95 2.54 -12.27 -12.35
CA ARG A 95 2.19 -11.14 -11.49
C ARG A 95 2.66 -11.41 -10.07
N VAL A 96 3.27 -10.40 -9.47
CA VAL A 96 3.73 -10.40 -8.07
C VAL A 96 3.01 -9.27 -7.35
N GLY A 97 2.30 -9.59 -6.28
CA GLY A 97 1.56 -8.61 -5.49
C GLY A 97 2.41 -7.92 -4.44
N THR A 98 3.41 -8.61 -3.90
CA THR A 98 4.23 -8.10 -2.80
C THR A 98 5.62 -8.70 -2.77
N VAL A 99 6.56 -7.96 -2.17
CA VAL A 99 7.95 -8.35 -1.95
C VAL A 99 8.41 -7.94 -0.56
N VAL A 100 9.17 -8.80 0.13
CA VAL A 100 9.82 -8.46 1.39
C VAL A 100 11.26 -9.00 1.42
N PRO A 101 12.19 -8.34 2.15
CA PRO A 101 13.55 -8.85 2.31
C PRO A 101 13.57 -10.08 3.22
N ARG A 102 14.57 -10.93 3.05
CA ARG A 102 14.88 -12.03 3.95
C ARG A 102 16.07 -11.69 4.84
N LYS A 103 16.02 -12.14 6.07
CA LYS A 103 17.13 -11.97 7.05
C LYS A 103 18.43 -12.63 6.57
N ASP A 104 18.31 -13.78 5.92
CA ASP A 104 19.44 -14.56 5.41
C ASP A 104 19.87 -14.14 3.98
N GLY A 105 19.33 -13.04 3.48
CA GLY A 105 19.57 -12.52 2.14
C GLY A 105 18.56 -13.00 1.11
N GLY A 106 18.48 -12.26 0.00
CA GLY A 106 17.47 -12.45 -1.03
C GLY A 106 16.11 -11.85 -0.65
N LEU A 107 15.11 -12.16 -1.45
CA LEU A 107 13.76 -11.62 -1.31
C LEU A 107 12.73 -12.76 -1.23
N LEU A 108 11.64 -12.52 -0.54
CA LEU A 108 10.45 -13.36 -0.53
C LEU A 108 9.33 -12.60 -1.22
N ILE A 109 8.65 -13.25 -2.17
CA ILE A 109 7.54 -12.69 -2.94
C ILE A 109 6.28 -13.54 -2.78
N ALA A 110 5.12 -12.92 -3.04
CA ALA A 110 3.87 -13.64 -3.24
C ALA A 110 3.15 -13.12 -4.50
N GLY A 111 2.70 -14.03 -5.35
CA GLY A 111 2.18 -13.72 -6.68
C GLY A 111 1.08 -14.65 -7.17
N ASP A 112 0.98 -14.84 -8.48
CA ASP A 112 -0.01 -15.74 -9.12
C ASP A 112 0.15 -17.20 -8.68
N SER A 113 1.38 -17.66 -8.44
CA SER A 113 1.72 -19.05 -8.08
C SER A 113 2.08 -19.23 -6.60
N GLY A 114 1.56 -18.35 -5.73
CA GLY A 114 1.81 -18.41 -4.29
C GLY A 114 3.13 -17.75 -3.88
N PHE A 115 3.85 -18.38 -2.93
CA PHE A 115 5.06 -17.86 -2.32
C PHE A 115 6.30 -18.38 -3.03
N ALA A 116 7.31 -17.52 -3.23
CA ALA A 116 8.60 -17.90 -3.78
C ALA A 116 9.75 -17.06 -3.20
N PHE A 117 10.93 -17.65 -3.08
CA PHE A 117 12.16 -16.89 -2.90
C PHE A 117 12.66 -16.38 -4.24
N LEU A 118 13.07 -15.12 -4.30
CA LEU A 118 13.75 -14.48 -5.42
C LEU A 118 15.22 -14.26 -5.04
N ASP A 119 16.12 -14.83 -5.82
CA ASP A 119 17.56 -14.57 -5.70
C ASP A 119 17.93 -13.33 -6.54
N PRO A 120 18.28 -12.19 -5.91
CA PRO A 120 18.64 -11.00 -6.66
C PRO A 120 19.89 -11.13 -7.52
N ALA A 121 20.79 -12.05 -7.19
CA ALA A 121 22.03 -12.22 -7.94
C ALA A 121 21.83 -12.77 -9.37
N ASN A 122 20.74 -13.51 -9.61
CA ASN A 122 20.48 -14.16 -10.89
C ASN A 122 19.01 -14.11 -11.34
N GLY A 123 18.11 -13.56 -10.53
CA GLY A 123 16.67 -13.46 -10.81
C GLY A 123 15.90 -14.78 -10.71
N ASN A 124 16.52 -15.85 -10.18
CA ASN A 124 15.87 -17.15 -10.06
C ASN A 124 14.78 -17.14 -8.98
N LEU A 125 13.66 -17.79 -9.29
CA LEU A 125 12.57 -18.03 -8.36
C LEU A 125 12.61 -19.47 -7.86
N ASN A 126 12.47 -19.64 -6.54
CA ASN A 126 12.31 -20.93 -5.88
C ASN A 126 10.94 -20.98 -5.21
N ALA A 127 10.01 -21.73 -5.81
CA ALA A 127 8.64 -21.86 -5.29
C ALA A 127 8.62 -22.54 -3.92
N LEU A 128 7.78 -22.03 -3.01
CA LEU A 128 7.64 -22.50 -1.63
C LEU A 128 6.28 -23.15 -1.36
N GLY A 129 5.24 -22.71 -2.07
CA GLY A 129 3.90 -23.26 -1.96
C GLY A 129 2.83 -22.25 -2.34
N ASP A 130 1.69 -22.78 -2.78
CA ASP A 130 0.51 -22.00 -3.13
C ASP A 130 -0.71 -22.54 -2.38
N PRO A 131 -1.19 -21.83 -1.34
CA PRO A 131 -2.38 -22.23 -0.59
C PRO A 131 -3.68 -22.01 -1.35
N GLU A 132 -3.65 -21.33 -2.49
CA GLU A 132 -4.82 -21.07 -3.36
C GLU A 132 -4.71 -21.71 -4.75
N ALA A 133 -3.87 -22.74 -4.92
CA ALA A 133 -3.70 -23.46 -6.19
C ALA A 133 -5.00 -24.00 -6.81
N ASP A 134 -6.05 -24.16 -6.02
CA ASP A 134 -7.40 -24.54 -6.45
C ASP A 134 -8.31 -23.35 -6.82
N LYS A 135 -7.81 -22.11 -6.67
CA LYS A 135 -8.55 -20.87 -6.95
C LYS A 135 -7.89 -20.06 -8.09
N PRO A 136 -8.02 -20.47 -9.35
CA PRO A 136 -7.30 -19.86 -10.48
C PRO A 136 -7.71 -18.40 -10.77
N GLU A 137 -8.79 -17.91 -10.17
CA GLU A 137 -9.25 -16.54 -10.27
C GLU A 137 -8.77 -15.65 -9.09
N ASN A 138 -7.90 -16.20 -8.24
CA ASN A 138 -7.25 -15.44 -7.18
C ASN A 138 -5.76 -15.27 -7.51
N ARG A 139 -5.15 -14.27 -6.90
CA ARG A 139 -3.70 -14.07 -6.82
C ARG A 139 -3.34 -13.43 -5.50
N PHE A 140 -2.10 -13.51 -5.09
CA PHE A 140 -1.63 -12.68 -3.99
C PHE A 140 -1.61 -11.20 -4.38
N ASN A 141 -1.85 -10.35 -3.38
CA ASN A 141 -1.86 -8.89 -3.48
C ASN A 141 -0.87 -8.30 -2.48
N ASP A 142 -1.30 -7.44 -1.57
CA ASP A 142 -0.40 -6.80 -0.60
C ASP A 142 0.07 -7.76 0.51
N GLY A 143 1.25 -7.50 1.05
CA GLY A 143 1.84 -8.28 2.13
C GLY A 143 3.01 -7.55 2.80
N LYS A 144 3.26 -7.93 4.06
CA LYS A 144 4.34 -7.34 4.88
C LYS A 144 4.79 -8.31 5.96
N CYS A 145 6.03 -8.18 6.42
CA CYS A 145 6.47 -8.94 7.60
C CYS A 145 5.93 -8.31 8.88
N SER A 146 5.48 -9.17 9.79
CA SER A 146 5.21 -8.81 11.17
C SER A 146 6.51 -8.49 11.94
N PRO A 147 6.43 -7.81 13.07
CA PRO A 147 7.61 -7.45 13.87
C PRO A 147 8.49 -8.64 14.27
N ASP A 148 7.90 -9.82 14.46
CA ASP A 148 8.58 -11.07 14.80
C ASP A 148 9.09 -11.86 13.58
N GLY A 149 8.99 -11.29 12.36
CA GLY A 149 9.59 -11.82 11.14
C GLY A 149 8.80 -12.89 10.40
N ARG A 150 7.50 -13.04 10.68
CA ARG A 150 6.58 -13.84 9.84
C ARG A 150 6.08 -13.01 8.67
N PHE A 151 5.88 -13.63 7.52
CA PHE A 151 5.35 -12.94 6.37
C PHE A 151 3.84 -13.10 6.27
N PHE A 152 3.12 -12.00 6.28
CA PHE A 152 1.69 -11.94 6.02
C PHE A 152 1.46 -11.45 4.60
N ALA A 153 0.71 -12.21 3.80
CA ALA A 153 0.30 -11.80 2.47
C ALA A 153 -1.15 -12.23 2.23
N GLY A 154 -1.91 -11.32 1.66
CA GLY A 154 -3.30 -11.59 1.37
C GLY A 154 -3.56 -11.75 -0.12
N SER A 155 -4.63 -12.47 -0.45
CA SER A 155 -5.06 -12.65 -1.83
C SER A 155 -6.18 -11.70 -2.22
N ILE A 156 -6.41 -11.58 -3.52
CA ILE A 156 -7.51 -10.86 -4.16
C ILE A 156 -8.28 -11.82 -5.05
N SER A 157 -9.61 -11.77 -4.99
CA SER A 157 -10.47 -12.37 -5.99
C SER A 157 -10.57 -11.45 -7.22
N LEU A 158 -10.02 -11.86 -8.35
CA LEU A 158 -9.98 -11.05 -9.57
C LEU A 158 -11.37 -10.74 -10.14
N THR A 159 -12.34 -11.53 -9.79
CA THR A 159 -13.75 -11.27 -10.12
C THR A 159 -14.38 -10.19 -9.25
N LYS A 160 -13.77 -9.90 -8.07
CA LYS A 160 -14.18 -8.91 -7.05
C LYS A 160 -15.65 -8.96 -6.61
N ASN A 161 -16.34 -10.03 -6.92
CA ASN A 161 -17.71 -10.30 -6.48
C ASN A 161 -17.79 -11.57 -5.61
N ARG A 162 -16.64 -12.15 -5.25
CA ARG A 162 -16.49 -13.30 -4.37
C ARG A 162 -15.70 -12.93 -3.15
N VAL A 163 -16.13 -13.43 -2.01
CA VAL A 163 -15.48 -13.26 -0.70
C VAL A 163 -14.73 -14.56 -0.40
N ASP A 164 -13.90 -15.02 -1.34
CA ASP A 164 -13.18 -16.30 -1.29
C ASP A 164 -11.66 -16.16 -1.22
N ALA A 165 -11.18 -14.93 -1.17
CA ALA A 165 -9.81 -14.59 -0.86
C ALA A 165 -9.54 -14.64 0.66
N ALA A 166 -8.27 -14.58 1.06
CA ALA A 166 -7.88 -14.69 2.46
C ALA A 166 -6.55 -13.98 2.74
N LEU A 167 -6.25 -13.76 4.02
CA LEU A 167 -4.94 -13.38 4.52
C LEU A 167 -4.24 -14.65 5.03
N TYR A 168 -3.03 -14.87 4.55
CA TYR A 168 -2.16 -15.99 4.91
C TYR A 168 -0.95 -15.49 5.69
N ARG A 169 -0.46 -16.35 6.58
CA ARG A 169 0.82 -16.19 7.27
C ARG A 169 1.78 -17.29 6.78
N PHE A 170 2.96 -16.89 6.36
CA PHE A 170 4.07 -17.78 6.03
C PHE A 170 5.12 -17.67 7.12
N ASP A 171 5.33 -18.77 7.85
CA ASP A 171 6.22 -18.86 8.98
C ASP A 171 7.66 -19.21 8.56
N PRO A 172 8.69 -18.85 9.36
CA PRO A 172 10.09 -19.16 9.05
C PRO A 172 10.40 -20.66 8.89
N ASP A 173 9.58 -21.54 9.43
CA ASP A 173 9.71 -22.99 9.29
C ASP A 173 9.08 -23.55 7.99
N GLY A 174 8.53 -22.67 7.16
CA GLY A 174 7.88 -23.03 5.90
C GLY A 174 6.37 -23.31 6.01
N THR A 175 5.79 -23.20 7.20
CA THR A 175 4.35 -23.40 7.40
C THR A 175 3.55 -22.24 6.77
N ILE A 176 2.49 -22.57 6.01
CA ILE A 176 1.54 -21.60 5.48
C ILE A 176 0.19 -21.83 6.17
N GLU A 177 -0.33 -20.79 6.81
CA GLU A 177 -1.61 -20.83 7.52
C GLU A 177 -2.55 -19.70 7.05
N MET A 178 -3.81 -20.03 6.77
CA MET A 178 -4.84 -19.00 6.58
C MET A 178 -5.22 -18.43 7.96
N VAL A 179 -4.94 -17.15 8.17
CA VAL A 179 -5.17 -16.48 9.47
C VAL A 179 -6.44 -15.62 9.49
N TYR A 180 -6.93 -15.21 8.32
CA TYR A 180 -8.20 -14.47 8.20
C TYR A 180 -8.82 -14.74 6.83
N GLY A 181 -10.05 -15.27 6.85
CA GLY A 181 -10.82 -15.61 5.63
C GLY A 181 -11.96 -14.63 5.38
N GLY A 182 -12.66 -14.83 4.25
CA GLY A 182 -13.79 -13.98 3.88
C GLY A 182 -13.36 -12.60 3.39
N VAL A 183 -12.25 -12.57 2.68
CA VAL A 183 -11.64 -11.38 2.06
C VAL A 183 -12.04 -11.32 0.59
N THR A 184 -12.11 -10.12 0.04
CA THR A 184 -12.34 -9.89 -1.39
C THR A 184 -11.10 -9.32 -2.07
N ASN A 185 -10.48 -8.31 -1.46
CA ASN A 185 -9.28 -7.67 -1.98
C ASN A 185 -8.40 -7.23 -0.80
N SER A 186 -7.50 -8.12 -0.40
CA SER A 186 -6.53 -7.84 0.65
C SER A 186 -5.59 -6.72 0.25
N ASN A 187 -5.46 -5.74 1.11
CA ASN A 187 -4.61 -4.57 0.93
C ASN A 187 -3.91 -4.19 2.23
N GLY A 188 -3.55 -2.95 2.40
CA GLY A 188 -2.72 -2.38 3.44
C GLY A 188 -2.75 -3.11 4.77
N LEU A 189 -1.58 -3.48 5.27
CA LEU A 189 -1.39 -4.10 6.58
C LEU A 189 -0.16 -3.51 7.27
N VAL A 190 -0.30 -3.18 8.55
CA VAL A 190 0.78 -2.63 9.37
C VAL A 190 0.61 -3.05 10.83
N TRP A 191 1.72 -3.02 11.57
CA TRP A 191 1.74 -3.24 13.02
C TRP A 191 2.18 -1.97 13.74
N THR A 192 1.61 -1.73 14.91
CA THR A 192 2.04 -0.68 15.82
C THR A 192 3.47 -0.91 16.32
N GLU A 193 4.18 0.15 16.74
CA GLU A 193 5.57 0.06 17.21
C GLU A 193 5.72 -0.78 18.50
N ASP A 194 4.64 -0.88 19.31
CA ASP A 194 4.58 -1.79 20.50
C ASP A 194 4.31 -3.25 20.12
N GLU A 195 4.11 -3.55 18.83
CA GLU A 195 3.87 -4.88 18.27
C GLU A 195 2.56 -5.55 18.72
N GLU A 196 1.65 -4.81 19.38
CA GLU A 196 0.43 -5.38 19.96
C GLU A 196 -0.79 -5.31 19.04
N THR A 197 -0.80 -4.41 18.07
CA THR A 197 -1.95 -4.20 17.17
C THR A 197 -1.55 -4.31 15.71
N MET A 198 -2.32 -5.06 14.94
CA MET A 198 -2.28 -5.07 13.46
C MET A 198 -3.48 -4.30 12.91
N PHE A 199 -3.23 -3.35 12.00
CA PHE A 199 -4.26 -2.74 11.17
C PHE A 199 -4.26 -3.38 9.79
N TYR A 200 -5.46 -3.53 9.19
CA TYR A 200 -5.65 -4.27 7.95
C TYR A 200 -6.79 -3.68 7.11
N ILE A 201 -6.64 -3.72 5.80
CA ILE A 201 -7.63 -3.28 4.82
C ILE A 201 -8.07 -4.44 3.94
N ASP A 202 -9.38 -4.71 3.88
CA ASP A 202 -10.05 -5.39 2.77
C ASP A 202 -10.82 -4.32 1.99
N THR A 203 -10.30 -3.89 0.86
CA THR A 203 -10.72 -2.68 0.15
C THR A 203 -12.23 -2.50 -0.02
N PRO A 204 -13.03 -3.53 -0.42
CA PRO A 204 -14.47 -3.35 -0.60
C PRO A 204 -15.25 -3.06 0.69
N ARG A 205 -14.63 -3.25 1.85
CA ARG A 205 -15.24 -2.88 3.14
C ARG A 205 -15.23 -1.37 3.39
N LEU A 206 -14.37 -0.62 2.68
CA LEU A 206 -14.16 0.82 2.88
C LEU A 206 -13.88 1.17 4.35
N ALA A 207 -13.11 0.32 5.02
CA ALA A 207 -12.83 0.42 6.44
C ALA A 207 -11.44 -0.13 6.76
N VAL A 208 -10.86 0.36 7.85
CA VAL A 208 -9.67 -0.20 8.48
C VAL A 208 -10.12 -1.12 9.60
N MET A 209 -9.65 -2.36 9.56
CA MET A 209 -9.82 -3.36 10.63
C MET A 209 -8.64 -3.28 11.59
N SER A 210 -8.85 -3.63 12.85
CA SER A 210 -7.79 -3.83 13.83
C SER A 210 -7.90 -5.20 14.47
N PHE A 211 -6.73 -5.79 14.78
CA PHE A 211 -6.59 -7.07 15.47
C PHE A 211 -5.58 -6.92 16.61
N ASN A 212 -5.82 -7.56 17.73
CA ASN A 212 -4.79 -7.80 18.70
C ASN A 212 -3.81 -8.83 18.12
N TYR A 213 -2.52 -8.51 18.11
CA TYR A 213 -1.48 -9.38 17.54
C TYR A 213 -0.72 -10.09 18.67
N ASP A 214 -0.67 -11.41 18.60
CA ASP A 214 0.15 -12.24 19.49
C ASP A 214 1.47 -12.58 18.78
N SER A 215 2.53 -11.86 19.06
CA SER A 215 3.86 -12.05 18.47
C SER A 215 4.49 -13.41 18.78
N GLN A 216 4.08 -14.11 19.85
CA GLN A 216 4.59 -15.44 20.18
C GLN A 216 4.04 -16.51 19.21
N THR A 217 2.78 -16.38 18.84
CA THR A 217 2.09 -17.37 17.99
C THR A 217 1.78 -16.89 16.58
N GLY A 218 1.94 -15.57 16.31
CA GLY A 218 1.56 -14.93 15.04
C GLY A 218 0.05 -14.91 14.80
N LYS A 219 -0.78 -15.02 15.86
CA LYS A 219 -2.24 -15.03 15.75
C LYS A 219 -2.84 -13.64 15.74
N LEU A 220 -3.90 -13.48 14.96
CA LEU A 220 -4.77 -12.32 14.94
C LEU A 220 -6.00 -12.60 15.80
N LEU A 221 -6.21 -11.80 16.84
CA LEU A 221 -7.27 -11.97 17.81
C LEU A 221 -8.20 -10.74 17.81
N ASP A 222 -9.44 -10.92 18.24
CA ASP A 222 -10.40 -9.84 18.52
C ASP A 222 -10.58 -8.84 17.35
N GLY A 223 -10.67 -9.36 16.12
CA GLY A 223 -10.83 -8.54 14.92
C GLY A 223 -12.08 -7.65 14.98
N ARG A 224 -11.90 -6.34 14.77
CA ARG A 224 -12.97 -5.33 14.77
C ARG A 224 -12.68 -4.25 13.73
N GLU A 225 -13.73 -3.55 13.31
CA GLU A 225 -13.56 -2.31 12.57
C GLU A 225 -12.99 -1.23 13.50
N ALA A 226 -11.86 -0.64 13.11
CA ALA A 226 -11.29 0.50 13.81
C ALA A 226 -12.03 1.77 13.40
N PHE A 227 -12.15 2.00 12.08
CA PHE A 227 -12.92 3.12 11.54
C PHE A 227 -13.27 2.88 10.06
N SER A 228 -14.35 3.54 9.61
CA SER A 228 -14.75 3.58 8.20
C SER A 228 -14.04 4.72 7.46
N THR A 229 -13.66 4.47 6.20
CA THR A 229 -13.18 5.49 5.26
C THR A 229 -14.26 5.92 4.26
N ASP A 230 -15.45 5.31 4.30
CA ASP A 230 -16.55 5.56 3.38
C ASP A 230 -17.02 7.03 3.44
N GLU A 231 -17.32 7.59 2.25
CA GLU A 231 -17.78 8.98 2.06
C GLU A 231 -16.80 10.09 2.52
N ARG A 232 -15.66 9.74 3.14
CA ARG A 232 -14.68 10.72 3.66
C ARG A 232 -13.64 11.12 2.65
N VAL A 233 -13.17 10.15 1.86
CA VAL A 233 -12.11 10.33 0.86
C VAL A 233 -12.59 9.80 -0.48
N PRO A 234 -12.38 10.52 -1.59
CA PRO A 234 -12.61 9.97 -2.92
C PRO A 234 -11.77 8.72 -3.16
N GLY A 235 -12.31 7.76 -3.92
CA GLY A 235 -11.62 6.51 -4.22
C GLY A 235 -11.86 5.43 -3.16
N VAL A 236 -10.95 4.48 -3.09
CA VAL A 236 -11.02 3.32 -2.19
C VAL A 236 -9.71 3.14 -1.44
N PRO A 237 -9.71 2.72 -0.16
CA PRO A 237 -8.50 2.49 0.59
C PRO A 237 -7.71 1.31 0.00
N ASP A 238 -6.39 1.50 -0.12
CA ASP A 238 -5.46 0.57 -0.76
C ASP A 238 -4.30 0.24 0.19
N GLY A 239 -3.05 0.43 -0.21
CA GLY A 239 -1.89 0.19 0.63
C GLY A 239 -1.78 1.14 1.83
N MET A 240 -1.06 0.73 2.87
CA MET A 240 -0.95 1.46 4.14
C MET A 240 0.46 1.42 4.71
N ALA A 241 0.90 2.56 5.26
CA ALA A 241 2.08 2.67 6.12
C ALA A 241 1.69 3.19 7.51
N ILE A 242 2.57 3.00 8.49
CA ILE A 242 2.40 3.51 9.85
C ILE A 242 3.65 4.29 10.26
N ASP A 243 3.47 5.35 11.03
CA ASP A 243 4.57 6.09 11.64
C ASP A 243 4.72 5.76 13.12
N ARG A 244 5.79 6.28 13.73
CA ARG A 244 6.11 6.01 15.15
C ARG A 244 5.13 6.64 16.13
N GLU A 245 4.33 7.60 15.69
CA GLU A 245 3.22 8.16 16.47
C GLU A 245 1.94 7.32 16.35
N GLY A 246 2.00 6.20 15.58
CA GLY A 246 0.89 5.29 15.37
C GLY A 246 -0.14 5.82 14.36
N ARG A 247 0.20 6.86 13.58
CA ARG A 247 -0.70 7.40 12.55
C ARG A 247 -0.66 6.50 11.31
N LEU A 248 -1.82 6.30 10.71
CA LEU A 248 -2.01 5.44 9.54
C LEU A 248 -2.03 6.29 8.27
N TRP A 249 -1.07 6.02 7.37
CA TRP A 249 -0.94 6.68 6.08
C TRP A 249 -1.51 5.74 5.01
N ILE A 250 -2.68 6.05 4.48
CA ILE A 250 -3.45 5.19 3.60
C ILE A 250 -3.53 5.80 2.21
N ALA A 251 -3.13 5.03 1.19
CA ALA A 251 -3.33 5.39 -0.20
C ALA A 251 -4.79 5.18 -0.60
N PHE A 252 -5.30 6.07 -1.46
CA PHE A 252 -6.65 5.95 -2.01
C PHE A 252 -6.58 5.80 -3.52
N CYS A 253 -6.74 4.56 -3.99
CA CYS A 253 -6.85 4.23 -5.40
C CYS A 253 -8.11 4.88 -6.00
N HIS A 254 -8.00 5.47 -7.17
CA HIS A 254 -8.99 6.35 -7.81
C HIS A 254 -9.22 7.70 -7.07
N GLY A 255 -8.56 7.92 -5.95
CA GLY A 255 -8.71 9.11 -5.12
C GLY A 255 -7.61 10.15 -5.27
N GLY A 256 -6.48 9.79 -5.88
CA GLY A 256 -5.36 10.69 -6.15
C GLY A 256 -4.65 11.22 -4.90
N CYS A 257 -4.69 10.49 -3.79
CA CYS A 257 -4.10 10.99 -2.54
C CYS A 257 -3.64 9.87 -1.60
N VAL A 258 -2.77 10.25 -0.67
CA VAL A 258 -2.51 9.54 0.58
C VAL A 258 -3.09 10.36 1.71
N VAL A 259 -3.81 9.74 2.63
CA VAL A 259 -4.40 10.40 3.80
C VAL A 259 -3.83 9.81 5.07
N CYS A 260 -3.39 10.69 5.96
CA CYS A 260 -2.96 10.37 7.31
C CYS A 260 -4.14 10.42 8.27
N PHE A 261 -4.39 9.33 8.98
CA PHE A 261 -5.40 9.23 10.02
C PHE A 261 -4.77 8.92 11.38
N ASP A 262 -5.43 9.34 12.46
CA ASP A 262 -5.20 8.70 13.76
C ASP A 262 -5.89 7.32 13.79
N GLN A 263 -5.70 6.56 14.87
CA GLN A 263 -6.24 5.21 14.99
C GLN A 263 -7.76 5.16 15.19
N GLU A 264 -8.39 6.30 15.48
CA GLU A 264 -9.83 6.50 15.58
C GLU A 264 -10.45 6.98 14.25
N GLY A 265 -9.61 7.16 13.20
CA GLY A 265 -10.03 7.54 11.86
C GLY A 265 -10.29 9.04 11.68
N LYS A 266 -9.71 9.90 12.52
CA LYS A 266 -9.70 11.34 12.27
C LYS A 266 -8.61 11.66 11.23
N GLU A 267 -8.99 12.32 10.15
CA GLU A 267 -8.05 12.84 9.16
C GLU A 267 -7.16 13.92 9.78
N LEU A 268 -5.85 13.74 9.69
CA LEU A 268 -4.84 14.65 10.21
C LEU A 268 -4.15 15.43 9.08
N GLU A 269 -3.88 14.77 7.95
CA GLU A 269 -3.18 15.33 6.80
C GLU A 269 -3.60 14.62 5.52
N ARG A 270 -3.53 15.33 4.38
CA ARG A 270 -3.78 14.77 3.05
C ARG A 270 -2.73 15.24 2.06
N LEU A 271 -2.06 14.27 1.42
CA LEU A 271 -1.08 14.48 0.37
C LEU A 271 -1.71 14.18 -0.98
N VAL A 272 -1.73 15.15 -1.87
CA VAL A 272 -2.34 15.01 -3.20
C VAL A 272 -1.25 14.68 -4.22
N LEU A 273 -1.51 13.69 -5.07
CA LEU A 273 -0.65 13.28 -6.17
C LEU A 273 -1.22 13.74 -7.53
N PRO A 274 -0.37 13.87 -8.56
CA PRO A 274 -0.82 14.35 -9.89
C PRO A 274 -1.49 13.25 -10.74
N CYS A 275 -1.80 12.10 -10.17
CA CYS A 275 -2.49 10.98 -10.82
C CYS A 275 -3.52 10.34 -9.87
N ARG A 276 -4.52 9.64 -10.42
CA ARG A 276 -5.64 9.08 -9.64
C ARG A 276 -5.32 7.76 -8.96
N GLU A 277 -4.53 6.92 -9.61
CA GLU A 277 -4.27 5.55 -9.16
C GLU A 277 -3.10 5.54 -8.17
N VAL A 278 -3.36 5.98 -6.95
CA VAL A 278 -2.39 5.99 -5.84
C VAL A 278 -2.55 4.69 -5.06
N THR A 279 -1.52 3.85 -5.06
CA THR A 279 -1.65 2.45 -4.64
C THR A 279 -1.11 2.19 -3.23
N ALA A 280 0.14 2.53 -2.92
CA ALA A 280 0.68 2.25 -1.59
C ALA A 280 1.78 3.23 -1.16
N PRO A 281 1.81 3.63 0.14
CA PRO A 281 2.89 4.43 0.72
C PRO A 281 3.89 3.56 1.47
N ALA A 282 5.16 4.04 1.55
CA ALA A 282 6.17 3.51 2.45
C ALA A 282 7.11 4.61 2.93
N PHE A 283 7.40 4.63 4.21
CA PHE A 283 8.46 5.50 4.74
C PHE A 283 9.83 4.95 4.38
N GLY A 284 10.78 5.86 4.11
CA GLY A 284 12.16 5.53 3.78
C GLY A 284 13.08 6.73 3.92
N GLY A 285 14.25 6.67 3.27
CA GLY A 285 15.27 7.71 3.33
C GLY A 285 16.00 7.76 4.66
N GLU A 286 16.90 8.74 4.79
CA GLU A 286 17.65 8.94 6.02
C GLU A 286 16.69 9.25 7.18
N GLY A 287 16.78 8.45 8.23
CA GLY A 287 15.92 8.61 9.40
C GLY A 287 14.45 8.21 9.19
N MET A 288 14.08 7.59 8.07
CA MET A 288 12.72 7.17 7.77
C MET A 288 11.71 8.34 7.70
N THR A 289 12.12 9.47 7.15
CA THR A 289 11.31 10.69 7.11
C THR A 289 10.77 11.04 5.73
N ASP A 290 11.17 10.32 4.70
CA ASP A 290 10.63 10.47 3.36
C ASP A 290 9.49 9.48 3.14
N LEU A 291 8.41 9.91 2.50
CA LEU A 291 7.28 9.03 2.17
C LEU A 291 7.29 8.75 0.66
N TYR A 292 7.63 7.54 0.29
CA TYR A 292 7.52 7.05 -1.09
C TYR A 292 6.12 6.54 -1.35
N VAL A 293 5.62 6.77 -2.57
CA VAL A 293 4.25 6.39 -2.95
C VAL A 293 4.26 5.78 -4.35
N THR A 294 3.79 4.55 -4.46
CA THR A 294 3.59 3.88 -5.74
C THR A 294 2.27 4.27 -6.39
N THR A 295 2.22 4.18 -7.71
CA THR A 295 1.05 4.52 -8.51
C THR A 295 0.85 3.54 -9.66
N GLY A 296 -0.39 3.43 -10.15
CA GLY A 296 -0.76 2.62 -11.31
C GLY A 296 -1.15 3.45 -12.53
N GLN A 297 -1.08 2.86 -13.72
CA GLN A 297 -1.56 3.47 -14.96
C GLN A 297 -3.00 3.02 -15.23
N PRO A 298 -3.97 3.95 -15.33
CA PRO A 298 -5.33 3.61 -15.68
C PRO A 298 -5.42 3.13 -17.14
N CYS A 299 -6.17 2.05 -17.38
CA CYS A 299 -6.25 1.42 -18.70
C CYS A 299 -6.94 2.28 -19.77
N ASN A 300 -7.90 3.12 -19.37
CA ASN A 300 -8.81 3.78 -20.31
C ASN A 300 -8.68 5.32 -20.36
N ASP A 301 -7.85 5.91 -19.51
CA ASP A 301 -7.67 7.36 -19.43
C ASP A 301 -6.24 7.64 -18.97
N PRO A 302 -5.25 7.55 -19.89
CA PRO A 302 -3.85 7.67 -19.52
C PRO A 302 -3.55 9.05 -18.95
N GLU A 303 -2.85 9.06 -17.82
CA GLU A 303 -2.35 10.24 -17.13
C GLU A 303 -0.83 10.29 -17.29
N GLU A 304 -0.26 11.48 -17.53
CA GLU A 304 1.17 11.64 -17.85
C GLU A 304 2.06 11.13 -16.72
N GLU A 305 1.66 11.42 -15.48
CA GLU A 305 2.45 11.10 -14.28
C GLU A 305 2.10 9.74 -13.65
N ALA A 306 1.07 9.04 -14.15
CA ALA A 306 0.65 7.76 -13.61
C ALA A 306 1.68 6.65 -13.84
N GLY A 307 1.86 5.76 -12.88
CA GLY A 307 2.82 4.66 -12.89
C GLY A 307 4.23 5.05 -12.42
N HIS A 308 4.48 6.34 -12.14
CA HIS A 308 5.73 6.75 -11.49
C HIS A 308 5.71 6.43 -9.99
N LEU A 309 6.90 6.20 -9.46
CA LEU A 309 7.16 6.28 -8.02
C LEU A 309 7.28 7.75 -7.63
N PHE A 310 6.58 8.17 -6.59
CA PHE A 310 6.68 9.51 -6.02
C PHE A 310 7.36 9.49 -4.67
N VAL A 311 7.93 10.64 -4.28
CA VAL A 311 8.45 10.87 -2.95
C VAL A 311 8.00 12.22 -2.42
N PHE A 312 7.57 12.24 -1.16
CA PHE A 312 7.41 13.43 -0.35
C PHE A 312 8.57 13.46 0.64
N GLN A 313 9.46 14.45 0.52
CA GLN A 313 10.67 14.52 1.31
C GLN A 313 10.45 15.22 2.65
N ALA A 314 11.24 14.82 3.65
CA ALA A 314 11.30 15.47 4.96
C ALA A 314 9.91 15.66 5.61
N MET A 315 9.09 14.62 5.57
CA MET A 315 7.80 14.59 6.27
C MET A 315 8.01 14.89 7.75
N GLY A 316 7.12 15.62 8.37
CA GLY A 316 7.13 15.81 9.82
C GLY A 316 6.88 14.51 10.62
N ALA A 317 6.69 13.40 9.93
CA ALA A 317 6.47 12.05 10.43
C ALA A 317 7.72 11.19 10.29
N ARG A 318 7.82 10.12 11.09
CA ARG A 318 8.91 9.14 11.03
C ARG A 318 8.33 7.73 10.98
N GLY A 319 8.61 7.01 9.91
CA GLY A 319 8.11 5.64 9.75
C GLY A 319 8.68 4.63 10.74
N VAL A 320 7.92 3.56 10.95
CA VAL A 320 8.38 2.35 11.63
C VAL A 320 9.26 1.55 10.67
N PRO A 321 10.47 1.12 11.07
CA PRO A 321 11.33 0.30 10.21
C PRO A 321 10.68 -1.03 9.82
N VAL A 322 10.94 -1.47 8.59
CA VAL A 322 10.48 -2.77 8.10
C VAL A 322 11.25 -3.90 8.75
N THR A 323 10.57 -4.99 9.07
CA THR A 323 11.17 -6.25 9.52
C THR A 323 11.36 -7.18 8.31
N ALA A 324 12.53 -7.83 8.24
CA ALA A 324 12.78 -8.87 7.25
C ALA A 324 12.13 -10.20 7.65
N PHE A 325 11.76 -11.02 6.67
CA PHE A 325 11.35 -12.40 6.91
C PHE A 325 12.48 -13.19 7.59
N ALA A 326 12.15 -13.92 8.64
CA ALA A 326 13.12 -14.54 9.54
C ALA A 326 13.58 -15.95 9.09
N GLY A 327 13.11 -16.43 7.91
CA GLY A 327 13.47 -17.72 7.33
C GLY A 327 14.17 -17.65 5.98
#